data_e3fffa8407cef6dde4e13a6966231b65
#
_entry.id   e3fffa8407cef6dde4e13a6966231b65
#
_cell.length_a   1.000
_cell.length_b   1.000
_cell.length_c   1.000
_cell.angle_alpha   90.00
_cell.angle_beta   90.00
_cell.angle_gamma   90.00
#
_symmetry.space_group_name_H-M   'P 1'
#
loop_
_entity.id
_entity.type
_entity.pdbx_description
1 polymer ?
#
loop_
_entity_poly.entity_id
_entity_poly.type
_entity_poly.pdbx_seq_one_letter_code
_entity_poly.pdbx_strand_id
1 'polypeptide(L)'
;MKLKCLLAMLLLTFLSCSNTPAVEDKIDSLPHSEPGKTLIVYFSWSGHTQTVANIIHELIGCDMVEIEPEEPYSDEYNEVVDRFKNERDNHILPAL
;
A
#
# COMPACT_ATOMS: atom_id res chain seq x y z
N MET A 1 -25.86 41.66 35.07
CA MET A 1 -26.34 40.29 34.86
C MET A 1 -26.45 39.88 33.40
N LYS A 2 -26.45 40.79 32.47
CA LYS A 2 -26.55 40.45 31.03
C LYS A 2 -25.24 40.02 30.39
N LEU A 3 -24.09 40.29 31.01
CA LEU A 3 -22.76 39.97 30.49
C LEU A 3 -22.38 38.48 30.68
N LYS A 4 -22.95 37.81 31.66
CA LYS A 4 -22.67 36.39 31.94
C LYS A 4 -23.36 35.42 30.96
N CYS A 5 -24.48 35.83 30.37
CA CYS A 5 -25.13 34.99 29.36
C CYS A 5 -24.47 35.07 27.99
N LEU A 6 -23.79 36.16 27.67
CA LEU A 6 -23.07 36.31 26.42
C LEU A 6 -21.77 35.52 26.42
N LEU A 7 -21.13 35.32 27.57
CA LEU A 7 -19.92 34.53 27.68
C LEU A 7 -20.21 33.05 27.64
N ALA A 8 -21.39 32.60 28.06
CA ALA A 8 -21.79 31.20 28.00
C ALA A 8 -22.17 30.77 26.58
N MET A 9 -22.63 31.69 25.73
CA MET A 9 -22.94 31.36 24.34
C MET A 9 -21.72 31.31 23.43
N LEU A 10 -20.63 31.97 23.80
CA LEU A 10 -19.41 31.98 23.02
C LEU A 10 -18.58 30.68 23.20
N LEU A 11 -18.85 29.95 24.27
CA LEU A 11 -18.15 28.67 24.53
C LEU A 11 -18.76 27.46 23.82
N LEU A 12 -19.97 27.58 23.26
CA LEU A 12 -20.63 26.48 22.58
C LEU A 12 -20.30 26.36 21.09
N THR A 13 -19.61 27.33 20.53
CA THR A 13 -19.30 27.34 19.09
C THR A 13 -17.98 26.68 18.72
N PHE A 14 -17.18 26.24 19.69
CA PHE A 14 -15.91 25.56 19.42
C PHE A 14 -15.98 24.05 19.43
N LEU A 15 -17.14 23.45 19.61
CA LEU A 15 -17.29 22.01 19.72
C LEU A 15 -17.66 21.28 18.39
N SER A 16 -17.61 21.97 17.25
CA SER A 16 -18.01 21.37 15.99
C SER A 16 -16.88 21.12 14.99
N CYS A 17 -15.64 21.11 15.44
CA CYS A 17 -14.49 20.79 14.58
C CYS A 17 -13.74 19.53 14.98
N SER A 18 -14.39 18.58 15.62
CA SER A 18 -13.77 17.29 15.96
C SER A 18 -14.49 16.15 15.28
N ASN A 19 -14.55 16.19 13.97
CA ASN A 19 -14.91 15.02 13.20
C ASN A 19 -14.02 14.96 11.99
N THR A 20 -12.82 14.63 12.22
CA THR A 20 -12.09 13.91 11.20
C THR A 20 -12.52 12.45 11.32
N PRO A 21 -13.15 11.97 10.28
CA PRO A 21 -13.69 10.64 10.28
C PRO A 21 -12.58 9.61 10.18
N ALA A 22 -12.71 8.56 10.96
CA ALA A 22 -13.09 7.31 10.35
C ALA A 22 -12.18 6.79 9.22
N VAL A 23 -10.98 7.31 9.03
CA VAL A 23 -9.93 6.60 8.30
C VAL A 23 -9.23 5.60 9.24
N GLU A 24 -9.22 5.86 10.53
CA GLU A 24 -8.69 4.93 11.53
C GLU A 24 -9.57 3.68 11.72
N ASP A 25 -10.86 3.80 11.62
CA ASP A 25 -11.78 2.66 11.78
C ASP A 25 -11.72 1.63 10.63
N LYS A 26 -11.18 2.01 9.47
CA LYS A 26 -11.02 1.07 8.35
C LYS A 26 -9.72 0.29 8.38
N ILE A 27 -8.72 0.76 9.10
CA ILE A 27 -7.44 0.05 9.23
C ILE A 27 -7.56 -1.07 10.26
N ASP A 28 -8.37 -0.88 11.29
CA ASP A 28 -8.62 -1.89 12.33
C ASP A 28 -9.49 -3.06 11.85
N SER A 29 -10.17 -2.92 10.71
CA SER A 29 -10.99 -3.98 10.13
C SER A 29 -10.28 -4.78 9.02
N LEU A 30 -9.03 -4.48 8.73
CA LEU A 30 -8.24 -5.37 7.89
C LEU A 30 -8.01 -6.68 8.65
N PRO A 31 -8.22 -7.83 8.02
CA PRO A 31 -7.97 -9.10 8.68
C PRO A 31 -6.51 -9.11 9.16
N HIS A 32 -6.35 -9.08 10.47
CA HIS A 32 -5.06 -9.31 11.10
C HIS A 32 -4.63 -10.72 10.70
N SER A 33 -3.78 -10.83 9.70
CA SER A 33 -3.15 -12.10 9.38
C SER A 33 -2.26 -12.47 10.55
N GLU A 34 -2.48 -13.65 11.09
CA GLU A 34 -1.60 -14.22 12.10
C GLU A 34 -0.16 -14.22 11.59
N PRO A 35 0.83 -13.78 12.39
CA PRO A 35 2.21 -13.83 11.99
C PRO A 35 2.58 -15.24 11.51
N GLY A 36 3.17 -15.34 10.32
CA GLY A 36 3.62 -16.59 9.74
C GLY A 36 2.61 -17.31 8.81
N LYS A 37 1.41 -16.75 8.59
CA LYS A 37 0.43 -17.30 7.63
C LYS A 37 0.32 -16.54 6.32
N THR A 38 0.97 -15.39 6.23
CA THR A 38 0.96 -14.55 5.03
C THR A 38 2.34 -14.50 4.43
N LEU A 39 2.40 -14.68 3.13
CA LEU A 39 3.61 -14.52 2.33
C LEU A 39 3.34 -13.47 1.26
N ILE A 40 4.20 -12.48 1.16
CA ILE A 40 4.23 -11.54 0.03
C ILE A 40 5.10 -12.15 -1.06
N VAL A 41 4.53 -12.34 -2.22
CA VAL A 41 5.27 -12.71 -3.43
C VAL A 41 5.14 -11.56 -4.42
N TYR A 42 6.24 -11.04 -4.90
CA TYR A 42 6.24 -9.90 -5.79
C TYR A 42 7.33 -9.99 -6.85
N PHE A 43 7.14 -9.25 -7.92
CA PHE A 43 8.15 -8.96 -8.93
C PHE A 43 8.28 -7.44 -9.06
N SER A 44 9.51 -6.95 -9.14
CA SER A 44 9.76 -5.51 -9.29
C SER A 44 10.88 -5.24 -10.26
N TRP A 45 10.54 -4.66 -11.41
CA TRP A 45 11.54 -4.26 -12.40
C TRP A 45 12.27 -2.97 -12.00
N SER A 46 11.53 -1.94 -11.59
CA SER A 46 12.06 -0.60 -11.30
C SER A 46 12.21 -0.29 -9.81
N GLY A 47 11.90 -1.25 -8.92
CA GLY A 47 11.95 -1.09 -7.47
C GLY A 47 10.70 -0.47 -6.83
N HIS A 48 9.73 0.02 -7.61
CA HIS A 48 8.51 0.61 -7.04
C HIS A 48 7.64 -0.43 -6.34
N THR A 49 7.43 -1.58 -6.95
CA THR A 49 6.68 -2.68 -6.35
C THR A 49 7.40 -3.22 -5.11
N GLN A 50 8.72 -3.31 -5.13
CA GLN A 50 9.54 -3.69 -3.99
C GLN A 50 9.33 -2.72 -2.81
N THR A 51 9.27 -1.42 -3.07
CA THR A 51 8.99 -0.42 -2.03
C THR A 51 7.64 -0.67 -1.37
N VAL A 52 6.61 -0.96 -2.15
CA VAL A 52 5.26 -1.28 -1.62
C VAL A 52 5.29 -2.58 -0.82
N ALA A 53 5.97 -3.63 -1.33
CA ALA A 53 6.11 -4.90 -0.64
C ALA A 53 6.80 -4.74 0.73
N ASN A 54 7.86 -3.92 0.79
CA ASN A 54 8.55 -3.61 2.04
C ASN A 54 7.63 -2.91 3.05
N ILE A 55 6.83 -1.95 2.60
CA ILE A 55 5.87 -1.26 3.48
C ILE A 55 4.86 -2.25 4.06
N ILE A 56 4.32 -3.14 3.25
CA ILE A 56 3.38 -4.16 3.70
C ILE A 56 4.07 -5.12 4.68
N HIS A 57 5.28 -5.56 4.37
CA HIS A 57 6.08 -6.42 5.24
C HIS A 57 6.30 -5.79 6.62
N GLU A 58 6.65 -4.50 6.67
CA GLU A 58 6.82 -3.77 7.93
C GLU A 58 5.53 -3.63 8.72
N LEU A 59 4.39 -3.44 8.04
CA LEU A 59 3.09 -3.25 8.68
C LEU A 59 2.52 -4.53 9.29
N ILE A 60 2.68 -5.68 8.63
CA ILE A 60 2.05 -6.93 9.06
C ILE A 60 3.02 -8.02 9.51
N GLY A 61 4.32 -7.82 9.36
CA GLY A 61 5.35 -8.74 9.84
C GLY A 61 5.36 -10.11 9.15
N CYS A 62 4.96 -10.18 7.88
CA CYS A 62 4.92 -11.41 7.09
C CYS A 62 6.24 -11.68 6.36
N ASP A 63 6.43 -12.91 5.90
CA ASP A 63 7.54 -13.26 5.02
C ASP A 63 7.37 -12.64 3.62
N MET A 64 8.48 -12.47 2.92
CA MET A 64 8.51 -11.81 1.62
C MET A 64 9.47 -12.53 0.66
N VAL A 65 9.03 -12.74 -0.56
CA VAL A 65 9.82 -13.38 -1.64
C VAL A 65 9.70 -12.56 -2.90
N GLU A 66 10.83 -12.18 -3.47
CA GLU A 66 10.92 -11.59 -4.79
C GLU A 66 10.99 -12.68 -5.86
N ILE A 67 10.21 -12.52 -6.92
CA ILE A 67 10.29 -13.37 -8.11
C ILE A 67 11.39 -12.82 -9.01
N GLU A 68 12.39 -13.61 -9.30
CA GLU A 68 13.48 -13.26 -10.21
C GLU A 68 13.45 -14.21 -11.41
N PRO A 69 13.24 -13.74 -12.65
CA PRO A 69 13.36 -14.57 -13.82
C PRO A 69 14.83 -14.98 -14.03
N GLU A 70 15.06 -16.21 -14.51
CA GLU A 70 16.41 -16.71 -14.82
C GLU A 70 17.16 -15.79 -15.78
N GLU A 71 16.44 -15.22 -16.74
CA GLU A 71 16.95 -14.17 -17.63
C GLU A 71 16.38 -12.82 -17.20
N PRO A 72 17.18 -11.93 -16.57
CA PRO A 72 16.74 -10.64 -16.12
C PRO A 72 16.18 -9.79 -17.26
N TYR A 73 15.21 -8.93 -16.95
CA TYR A 73 14.76 -7.90 -17.88
C TYR A 73 15.82 -6.80 -18.00
N SER A 74 15.92 -6.22 -19.18
CA SER A 74 16.80 -5.09 -19.44
C SER A 74 16.45 -3.87 -18.58
N ASP A 75 17.41 -3.01 -18.30
CA ASP A 75 17.18 -1.71 -17.66
C ASP A 75 16.57 -0.69 -18.62
N GLU A 76 16.60 -0.98 -19.93
CA GLU A 76 16.03 -0.12 -20.97
C GLU A 76 14.54 -0.37 -21.16
N TYR A 77 13.72 0.66 -20.92
CA TYR A 77 12.26 0.56 -20.94
C TYR A 77 11.71 -0.04 -22.25
N ASN A 78 12.23 0.40 -23.40
CA ASN A 78 11.73 -0.08 -24.69
C ASN A 78 12.01 -1.56 -24.91
N GLU A 79 13.16 -2.04 -24.49
CA GLU A 79 13.53 -3.46 -24.58
C GLU A 79 12.63 -4.33 -23.69
N VAL A 80 12.32 -3.85 -22.49
CA VAL A 80 11.37 -4.53 -21.58
C VAL A 80 9.99 -4.60 -22.20
N VAL A 81 9.51 -3.51 -22.78
CA VAL A 81 8.20 -3.46 -23.44
C VAL A 81 8.15 -4.41 -24.63
N ASP A 82 9.20 -4.47 -25.44
CA ASP A 82 9.24 -5.35 -26.62
C ASP A 82 9.32 -6.83 -26.21
N ARG A 83 10.12 -7.16 -25.20
CA ARG A 83 10.17 -8.50 -24.61
C ARG A 83 8.79 -8.89 -24.05
N PHE A 84 8.17 -8.03 -23.26
CA PHE A 84 6.85 -8.30 -22.70
C PHE A 84 5.78 -8.53 -23.78
N LYS A 85 5.78 -7.73 -24.86
CA LYS A 85 4.85 -7.93 -25.98
C LYS A 85 5.08 -9.28 -26.64
N ASN A 86 6.33 -9.65 -26.88
CA ASN A 86 6.68 -10.94 -27.47
C ASN A 86 6.24 -12.11 -26.57
N GLU A 87 6.51 -12.04 -25.28
CA GLU A 87 6.11 -13.05 -24.31
C GLU A 87 4.59 -13.20 -24.26
N ARG A 88 3.86 -12.08 -24.18
CA ARG A 88 2.41 -12.06 -24.15
C ARG A 88 1.80 -12.64 -25.43
N ASP A 89 2.25 -12.17 -26.59
CA ASP A 89 1.64 -12.50 -27.89
C ASP A 89 1.94 -13.97 -28.30
N ASN A 90 3.03 -14.52 -27.81
CA ASN A 90 3.43 -15.91 -28.05
C ASN A 90 3.14 -16.85 -26.87
N HIS A 91 2.48 -16.34 -25.79
CA HIS A 91 2.19 -17.12 -24.58
C HIS A 91 3.45 -17.75 -23.93
N ILE A 92 4.55 -17.02 -23.97
CA ILE A 92 5.82 -17.44 -23.36
C ILE A 92 5.81 -17.04 -21.89
N LEU A 93 6.10 -17.97 -21.00
CA LEU A 93 6.32 -17.71 -19.58
C LEU A 93 7.82 -17.69 -19.33
N PRO A 94 8.35 -16.60 -18.72
CA PRO A 94 9.75 -16.58 -18.30
C PRO A 94 10.05 -17.70 -17.32
N ALA A 95 11.22 -18.33 -17.44
CA ALA A 95 11.72 -19.28 -16.45
C ALA A 95 12.08 -18.55 -15.15
N LEU A 96 11.83 -19.18 -14.00
CA LEU A 96 12.09 -18.69 -12.66
C LEU A 96 13.18 -19.50 -11.98
#